data_562c63de2e864db2741f4173351a5ad6
#
_entry.id   562c63de2e864db2741f4173351a5ad6
#
_cell.length_a   1.000
_cell.length_b   1.000
_cell.length_c   1.000
_cell.angle_alpha   90.00
_cell.angle_beta   90.00
_cell.angle_gamma   90.00
#
_symmetry.space_group_name_H-M   'P 1'
#
loop_
_entity.id
_entity.type
_entity.pdbx_description
1 polymer ?
#
loop_
_entity_poly.entity_id
_entity_poly.type
_entity_poly.pdbx_seq_one_letter_code
_entity_poly.pdbx_strand_id
1 'polypeptide(L)'
;CSPNNYQYDAEDGTLPDGVIRITTLADHDSWAALDEVKYRAEKVAQYELSVESSVRFMPDFRRYVVDTDVFTPKTIRRFTYHDNGAVYGAPDKQLDGKTHLENVYLCGTDQGFVGIVGAILSGISMANRHCMTS
;
A
#
# COMPACT_ATOMS: atom_id res chain seq x y z
N CYS A 1 8.39 8.77 2.19
CA CYS A 1 7.71 9.11 3.44
C CYS A 1 8.66 8.84 4.59
N SER A 2 8.86 9.81 5.46
CA SER A 2 9.71 9.68 6.65
C SER A 2 8.85 9.90 7.90
N PRO A 3 8.95 9.04 8.92
CA PRO A 3 8.25 9.25 10.18
C PRO A 3 8.72 10.52 10.91
N ASN A 4 9.89 11.03 10.61
CA ASN A 4 10.41 12.26 11.20
C ASN A 4 9.65 13.53 10.77
N ASN A 5 8.70 13.42 9.87
CA ASN A 5 7.79 14.52 9.52
C ASN A 5 6.69 14.75 10.55
N TYR A 6 6.52 13.86 11.52
CA TYR A 6 5.60 14.05 12.63
C TYR A 6 6.28 14.83 13.75
N GLN A 7 5.51 15.70 14.38
CA GLN A 7 5.96 16.32 15.64
C GLN A 7 5.79 15.30 16.74
N TYR A 8 6.90 14.98 17.40
CA TYR A 8 6.93 14.18 18.62
C TYR A 8 7.03 15.12 19.81
N ASP A 9 6.38 14.78 20.90
CA ASP A 9 6.55 15.51 22.13
C ASP A 9 8.01 15.39 22.59
N ALA A 10 8.53 16.47 23.19
CA ALA A 10 9.93 16.51 23.61
C ALA A 10 10.29 15.43 24.63
N GLU A 11 9.28 14.87 25.33
CA GLU A 11 9.41 13.76 26.26
C GLU A 11 9.66 12.41 25.57
N ASP A 12 9.20 12.25 24.30
CA ASP A 12 9.36 11.01 23.53
C ASP A 12 10.78 10.86 22.94
N GLY A 13 11.58 11.91 23.03
CA GLY A 13 12.92 11.94 22.47
C GLY A 13 12.93 12.09 20.93
N THR A 14 14.12 12.14 20.36
CA THR A 14 14.32 12.10 18.91
C THR A 14 14.32 10.65 18.43
N LEU A 15 13.58 10.34 17.38
CA LEU A 15 13.69 9.04 16.71
C LEU A 15 15.14 8.88 16.21
N PRO A 16 15.84 7.82 16.64
CA PRO A 16 17.22 7.59 16.24
C PRO A 16 17.33 7.27 14.74
N ASP A 17 16.25 6.69 14.15
CA ASP A 17 16.25 6.19 12.79
C ASP A 17 15.16 6.86 11.94
N GLY A 18 15.48 7.04 10.65
CA GLY A 18 14.53 7.47 9.63
C GLY A 18 14.02 6.29 8.81
N VAL A 19 12.86 6.43 8.19
CA VAL A 19 12.31 5.45 7.24
C VAL A 19 12.17 6.08 5.86
N ILE A 20 12.79 5.46 4.86
CA ILE A 20 12.61 5.81 3.47
C ILE A 20 11.72 4.75 2.83
N ARG A 21 10.60 5.18 2.24
CA ARG A 21 9.73 4.31 1.45
C ARG A 21 9.86 4.67 -0.02
N ILE A 22 10.28 3.70 -0.82
CA ILE A 22 10.31 3.79 -2.27
C ILE A 22 9.18 2.92 -2.81
N THR A 23 8.32 3.48 -3.64
CA THR A 23 7.18 2.77 -4.22
C THR A 23 7.29 2.80 -5.73
N THR A 24 7.20 1.65 -6.36
CA THR A 24 7.23 1.47 -7.80
C THR A 24 6.00 0.69 -8.27
N LEU A 25 5.66 0.83 -9.55
CA LEU A 25 4.65 -0.02 -10.16
C LEU A 25 5.21 -1.43 -10.34
N ALA A 26 4.38 -2.43 -10.11
CA ALA A 26 4.76 -3.83 -10.24
C ALA A 26 3.60 -4.62 -10.87
N ASP A 27 3.95 -5.49 -11.82
CA ASP A 27 3.00 -6.41 -12.44
C ASP A 27 2.91 -7.70 -11.61
N HIS A 28 1.68 -8.05 -11.19
CA HIS A 28 1.43 -9.24 -10.37
C HIS A 28 1.85 -10.54 -11.06
N ASP A 29 1.50 -10.70 -12.33
CA ASP A 29 1.68 -11.97 -13.03
C ASP A 29 3.17 -12.27 -13.26
N SER A 30 3.95 -11.25 -13.56
CA SER A 30 5.41 -11.34 -13.65
C SER A 30 6.02 -11.84 -12.33
N TRP A 31 5.57 -11.31 -11.19
CA TRP A 31 6.03 -11.75 -9.89
C TRP A 31 5.51 -13.13 -9.50
N ALA A 32 4.26 -13.45 -9.86
CA ALA A 32 3.63 -14.73 -9.54
C ALA A 32 4.27 -15.91 -10.29
N ALA A 33 4.76 -15.67 -11.51
CA ALA A 33 5.42 -16.68 -12.34
C ALA A 33 6.81 -17.10 -11.83
N LEU A 34 7.40 -16.35 -10.90
CA LEU A 34 8.74 -16.64 -10.39
C LEU A 34 8.72 -17.80 -9.39
N ASP A 35 9.63 -18.75 -9.57
CA ASP A 35 9.98 -19.72 -8.54
C ASP A 35 10.69 -19.02 -7.35
N GLU A 36 10.84 -19.71 -6.23
CA GLU A 36 11.36 -19.11 -5.01
C GLU A 36 12.79 -18.55 -5.16
N VAL A 37 13.64 -19.19 -5.94
CA VAL A 37 15.03 -18.74 -6.15
C VAL A 37 15.06 -17.46 -6.96
N LYS A 38 14.33 -17.44 -8.08
CA LYS A 38 14.21 -16.26 -8.93
C LYS A 38 13.47 -15.12 -8.21
N TYR A 39 12.46 -15.44 -7.44
CA TYR A 39 11.73 -14.46 -6.65
C TYR A 39 12.65 -13.70 -5.68
N ARG A 40 13.51 -14.41 -4.94
CA ARG A 40 14.48 -13.78 -4.04
C ARG A 40 15.49 -12.94 -4.79
N ALA A 41 16.01 -13.45 -5.89
CA ALA A 41 16.95 -12.71 -6.72
C ALA A 41 16.35 -11.43 -7.30
N GLU A 42 15.11 -11.51 -7.79
CA GLU A 42 14.39 -10.36 -8.33
C GLU A 42 14.09 -9.31 -7.26
N LYS A 43 13.71 -9.72 -6.03
CA LYS A 43 13.56 -8.78 -4.91
C LYS A 43 14.83 -7.95 -4.67
N VAL A 44 15.99 -8.60 -4.68
CA VAL A 44 17.27 -7.91 -4.50
C VAL A 44 17.55 -6.96 -5.66
N ALA A 45 17.37 -7.42 -6.89
CA ALA A 45 17.59 -6.60 -8.08
C ALA A 45 16.68 -5.34 -8.11
N GLN A 46 15.42 -5.51 -7.77
CA GLN A 46 14.46 -4.39 -7.72
C GLN A 46 14.75 -3.42 -6.57
N TYR A 47 15.24 -3.93 -5.44
CA TYR A 47 15.71 -3.08 -4.35
C TYR A 47 16.90 -2.22 -4.81
N GLU A 48 17.94 -2.83 -5.39
CA GLU A 48 19.12 -2.12 -5.86
C GLU A 48 18.79 -1.07 -6.91
N LEU A 49 17.96 -1.41 -7.89
CA LEU A 49 17.50 -0.49 -8.92
C LEU A 49 16.71 0.69 -8.33
N SER A 50 15.84 0.42 -7.35
CA SER A 50 15.04 1.43 -6.69
C SER A 50 15.90 2.40 -5.89
N VAL A 51 16.89 1.90 -5.17
CA VAL A 51 17.85 2.70 -4.41
C VAL A 51 18.73 3.53 -5.35
N GLU A 52 19.26 2.94 -6.41
CA GLU A 52 20.08 3.65 -7.40
C GLU A 52 19.29 4.79 -8.07
N SER A 53 18.04 4.54 -8.42
CA SER A 53 17.15 5.58 -8.94
C SER A 53 16.92 6.70 -7.94
N SER A 54 16.73 6.38 -6.68
CA SER A 54 16.36 7.34 -5.63
C SER A 54 17.50 8.30 -5.28
N VAL A 55 18.75 7.83 -5.24
CA VAL A 55 19.92 8.68 -4.94
C VAL A 55 20.20 9.74 -6.01
N ARG A 56 19.50 9.68 -7.15
CA ARG A 56 19.56 10.75 -8.17
C ARG A 56 18.75 11.99 -7.78
N PHE A 57 17.83 11.85 -6.84
CA PHE A 57 16.88 12.89 -6.46
C PHE A 57 16.99 13.32 -4.99
N MET A 58 17.78 12.59 -4.21
CA MET A 58 17.99 12.87 -2.79
C MET A 58 19.42 12.55 -2.37
N PRO A 59 19.92 13.05 -1.22
CA PRO A 59 21.25 12.71 -0.72
C PRO A 59 21.46 11.20 -0.62
N ASP A 60 22.66 10.74 -0.91
CA ASP A 60 23.00 9.32 -0.84
C ASP A 60 22.94 8.79 0.60
N PHE A 61 21.92 7.99 0.84
CA PHE A 61 21.60 7.41 2.14
C PHE A 61 22.13 5.97 2.31
N ARG A 62 22.67 5.36 1.26
CA ARG A 62 23.02 3.92 1.23
C ARG A 62 23.90 3.49 2.41
N ARG A 63 24.86 4.32 2.81
CA ARG A 63 25.76 4.02 3.93
C ARG A 63 25.11 4.04 5.31
N TYR A 64 23.88 4.57 5.39
CA TYR A 64 23.13 4.67 6.64
C TYR A 64 22.01 3.62 6.76
N VAL A 65 21.85 2.77 5.74
CA VAL A 65 20.83 1.73 5.76
C VAL A 65 21.21 0.66 6.76
N VAL A 66 20.38 0.47 7.77
CA VAL A 66 20.56 -0.52 8.83
C VAL A 66 19.66 -1.75 8.65
N ASP A 67 18.52 -1.58 7.97
CA ASP A 67 17.59 -2.65 7.66
C ASP A 67 16.78 -2.33 6.41
N THR A 68 16.29 -3.38 5.73
CA THR A 68 15.49 -3.26 4.51
C THR A 68 14.42 -4.32 4.44
N ASP A 69 13.25 -3.93 3.95
CA ASP A 69 12.21 -4.86 3.56
C ASP A 69 11.63 -4.49 2.20
N VAL A 70 11.24 -5.51 1.43
CA VAL A 70 10.70 -5.36 0.08
C VAL A 70 9.36 -6.08 -0.02
N PHE A 71 8.29 -5.30 -0.20
CA PHE A 71 6.97 -5.82 -0.47
C PHE A 71 6.75 -5.96 -1.98
N THR A 72 6.26 -7.10 -2.41
CA THR A 72 5.90 -7.39 -3.79
C THR A 72 4.39 -7.63 -3.90
N PRO A 73 3.81 -7.70 -5.09
CA PRO A 73 2.40 -8.10 -5.24
C PRO A 73 2.08 -9.44 -4.56
N LYS A 74 3.00 -10.42 -4.56
CA LYS A 74 2.84 -11.69 -3.81
C LYS A 74 2.76 -11.46 -2.30
N THR A 75 3.59 -10.55 -1.77
CA THR A 75 3.58 -10.20 -0.34
C THR A 75 2.25 -9.55 0.03
N ILE A 76 1.81 -8.56 -0.76
CA ILE A 76 0.55 -7.86 -0.53
C ILE A 76 -0.62 -8.85 -0.57
N ARG A 77 -0.72 -9.67 -1.61
CA ARG A 77 -1.76 -10.71 -1.71
C ARG A 77 -1.78 -11.63 -0.51
N ARG A 78 -0.62 -12.07 -0.04
CA ARG A 78 -0.50 -12.97 1.13
C ARG A 78 -1.09 -12.36 2.41
N PHE A 79 -0.90 -11.06 2.64
CA PHE A 79 -1.31 -10.42 3.89
C PHE A 79 -2.69 -9.75 3.82
N THR A 80 -3.11 -9.31 2.65
CA THR A 80 -4.39 -8.59 2.48
C THR A 80 -5.48 -9.44 1.84
N TYR A 81 -5.12 -10.57 1.23
CA TYR A 81 -6.00 -11.43 0.41
C TYR A 81 -6.60 -10.71 -0.82
N HIS A 82 -6.13 -9.50 -1.14
CA HIS A 82 -6.55 -8.81 -2.35
C HIS A 82 -5.99 -9.51 -3.59
N ASP A 83 -6.86 -9.76 -4.56
CA ASP A 83 -6.46 -10.33 -5.83
C ASP A 83 -5.40 -9.48 -6.50
N ASN A 84 -4.45 -10.15 -7.14
CA ASN A 84 -3.33 -9.53 -7.84
C ASN A 84 -2.47 -8.58 -6.97
N GLY A 85 -2.57 -8.68 -5.63
CA GLY A 85 -1.85 -7.80 -4.73
C GLY A 85 -2.26 -6.33 -4.86
N ALA A 86 -3.51 -6.08 -5.21
CA ALA A 86 -4.04 -4.73 -5.36
C ALA A 86 -4.02 -3.96 -4.02
N VAL A 87 -3.45 -2.76 -4.02
CA VAL A 87 -3.37 -1.91 -2.82
C VAL A 87 -4.59 -1.00 -2.71
N TYR A 88 -5.14 -0.57 -3.83
CA TYR A 88 -6.22 0.41 -3.90
C TYR A 88 -7.56 -0.21 -4.35
N GLY A 89 -7.74 -1.52 -4.14
CA GLY A 89 -8.93 -2.25 -4.54
C GLY A 89 -8.99 -2.57 -6.04
N ALA A 90 -10.15 -3.06 -6.49
CA ALA A 90 -10.37 -3.41 -7.88
C ALA A 90 -10.31 -2.19 -8.81
N PRO A 91 -9.85 -2.34 -10.06
CA PRO A 91 -9.89 -1.27 -11.06
C PRO A 91 -11.31 -0.75 -11.31
N ASP A 92 -12.27 -1.67 -11.42
CA ASP A 92 -13.68 -1.35 -11.61
C ASP A 92 -14.33 -1.06 -10.26
N LYS A 93 -14.63 0.21 -10.02
CA LYS A 93 -15.19 0.69 -8.76
C LYS A 93 -16.71 0.57 -8.71
N GLN A 94 -17.23 0.07 -7.59
CA GLN A 94 -18.67 -0.01 -7.31
C GLN A 94 -19.15 1.27 -6.62
N LEU A 95 -19.29 2.36 -7.39
CA LEU A 95 -19.51 3.71 -6.86
C LEU A 95 -20.79 3.85 -6.01
N ASP A 96 -21.80 3.05 -6.28
CA ASP A 96 -23.04 3.05 -5.48
C ASP A 96 -23.02 2.06 -4.31
N GLY A 97 -21.93 1.29 -4.19
CA GLY A 97 -21.73 0.29 -3.15
C GLY A 97 -22.62 -0.93 -3.22
N LYS A 98 -23.48 -1.05 -4.24
CA LYS A 98 -24.40 -2.20 -4.35
C LYS A 98 -23.66 -3.46 -4.75
N THR A 99 -24.03 -4.57 -4.13
CA THR A 99 -23.59 -5.91 -4.52
C THR A 99 -24.72 -6.67 -5.21
N HIS A 100 -24.44 -7.88 -5.69
CA HIS A 100 -25.46 -8.77 -6.24
C HIS A 100 -26.37 -9.38 -5.13
N LEU A 101 -26.01 -9.19 -3.87
CA LEU A 101 -26.79 -9.66 -2.73
C LEU A 101 -27.69 -8.54 -2.18
N GLU A 102 -28.92 -8.91 -1.83
CA GLU A 102 -29.86 -7.99 -1.22
C GLU A 102 -29.38 -7.56 0.18
N ASN A 103 -29.44 -6.27 0.49
CA ASN A 103 -29.04 -5.68 1.78
C ASN A 103 -27.54 -5.85 2.14
N VAL A 104 -26.69 -6.16 1.15
CA VAL A 104 -25.23 -6.22 1.31
C VAL A 104 -24.58 -5.14 0.46
N TYR A 105 -23.86 -4.23 1.12
CA TYR A 105 -23.23 -3.08 0.49
C TYR A 105 -21.72 -3.10 0.67
N LEU A 106 -21.04 -2.65 -0.36
CA LEU A 106 -19.59 -2.51 -0.40
C LEU A 106 -19.19 -1.10 -0.01
N CYS A 107 -18.17 -0.97 0.84
CA CYS A 107 -17.51 0.30 1.14
C CYS A 107 -15.98 0.15 1.13
N GLY A 108 -15.28 1.26 1.22
CA GLY A 108 -13.82 1.29 1.21
C GLY A 108 -13.24 1.54 -0.19
N THR A 109 -12.07 0.99 -0.43
CA THR A 109 -11.30 1.27 -1.66
C THR A 109 -11.98 0.76 -2.93
N ASP A 110 -12.76 -0.30 -2.85
CA ASP A 110 -13.48 -0.86 -4.00
C ASP A 110 -14.71 -0.02 -4.39
N GLN A 111 -15.24 0.79 -3.48
CA GLN A 111 -16.31 1.73 -3.77
C GLN A 111 -15.78 3.00 -4.49
N GLY A 112 -14.51 3.35 -4.34
CA GLY A 112 -13.89 4.42 -5.11
C GLY A 112 -13.06 5.42 -4.31
N PHE A 113 -13.13 5.37 -2.99
CA PHE A 113 -12.33 6.23 -2.14
C PHE A 113 -11.05 5.52 -1.69
N VAL A 114 -9.91 6.16 -1.90
CA VAL A 114 -8.61 5.57 -1.58
C VAL A 114 -8.02 6.15 -0.30
N GLY A 115 -7.17 5.35 0.36
CA GLY A 115 -6.53 5.71 1.61
C GLY A 115 -7.45 5.57 2.82
N ILE A 116 -6.89 5.79 4.02
CA ILE A 116 -7.60 5.60 5.30
C ILE A 116 -8.81 6.53 5.40
N VAL A 117 -8.60 7.82 5.15
CA VAL A 117 -9.69 8.82 5.22
C VAL A 117 -10.76 8.51 4.17
N GLY A 118 -10.35 8.15 2.95
CA GLY A 118 -11.29 7.77 1.89
C GLY A 118 -12.12 6.55 2.27
N ALA A 119 -11.52 5.51 2.85
CA ALA A 119 -12.24 4.32 3.29
C ALA A 119 -13.27 4.64 4.40
N ILE A 120 -12.94 5.53 5.34
CA ILE A 120 -13.87 5.98 6.37
C ILE A 120 -15.03 6.75 5.75
N LEU A 121 -14.76 7.70 4.86
CA LEU A 121 -15.79 8.48 4.17
C LEU A 121 -16.70 7.60 3.31
N SER A 122 -16.14 6.58 2.67
CA SER A 122 -16.90 5.57 1.95
C SER A 122 -17.90 4.85 2.86
N GLY A 123 -17.46 4.39 4.04
CA GLY A 123 -18.32 3.74 5.02
C GLY A 123 -19.46 4.65 5.47
N ILE A 124 -19.16 5.90 5.81
CA ILE A 124 -20.18 6.91 6.18
C ILE A 124 -21.18 7.14 5.04
N SER A 125 -20.68 7.30 3.81
CA SER A 125 -21.54 7.55 2.64
C SER A 125 -22.47 6.37 2.35
N MET A 126 -21.97 5.15 2.44
CA MET A 126 -22.78 3.94 2.20
C MET A 126 -23.81 3.73 3.31
N ALA A 127 -23.44 3.94 4.57
CA ALA A 127 -24.37 3.88 5.68
C ALA A 127 -25.51 4.90 5.53
N ASN A 128 -25.18 6.15 5.24
CA ASN A 128 -26.19 7.20 5.01
C ASN A 128 -27.10 6.89 3.82
N ARG A 129 -26.53 6.38 2.73
CA ARG A 129 -27.27 6.14 1.50
C ARG A 129 -28.20 4.94 1.56
N HIS A 130 -27.83 3.89 2.29
CA HIS A 130 -28.50 2.61 2.21
C HIS A 130 -29.11 2.13 3.54
N CYS A 131 -28.59 2.61 4.68
CA CYS A 131 -29.01 2.12 5.98
C CYS A 131 -29.78 3.16 6.80
N MET A 132 -29.56 4.46 6.57
CA MET A 132 -30.14 5.54 7.37
C MET A 132 -31.25 6.35 6.65
N THR A 133 -31.56 6.04 5.41
CA THR A 133 -32.70 6.59 4.71
C THR A 133 -33.95 5.83 5.12
N SER A 134 -34.71 6.37 6.07
CA SER A 134 -36.09 6.01 6.35
C SER A 134 -37.06 6.83 5.50
#